data_f9c819889893f803d78d0c2ff6c20c9b
#
_entry.id   f9c819889893f803d78d0c2ff6c20c9b
#
_cell.length_a   1.000
_cell.length_b   1.000
_cell.length_c   1.000
_cell.angle_alpha   90.00
_cell.angle_beta   90.00
_cell.angle_gamma   90.00
#
_symmetry.space_group_name_H-M   'P 1'
#
loop_
_entity.id
_entity.type
_entity.pdbx_description
1 polymer ?
#
loop_
_entity_poly.entity_id
_entity_poly.type
_entity_poly.pdbx_seq_one_letter_code
_entity_poly.pdbx_strand_id
1 'polypeptide(L)'
;MDTIGDEKTLDKNNITYLALGDSYTIGAFVASKDRFPVQLADMLRKDSIQISDPDIIATSGWTTGNLLSSLEIAPPQKKYSFVTLLIGVNNQYQGRSLDEYKTQFTELLTRAILYADGIKNHVFVLSIPDYSVTPFGQGYDAQKIAREIDQFNEANKNISLNLGVHYLDITTISREAKNDPTLIAGDGLHPSAKQYNEWDQLLASLMLKEIK
;
A
#
# COMPACT_ATOMS: atom_id res chain seq x y z
N MET A 1 -7.96 2.60 36.49
CA MET A 1 -6.55 3.03 36.29
C MET A 1 -6.10 2.36 35.01
N ASP A 2 -6.33 3.05 33.91
CA ASP A 2 -5.88 2.56 32.62
C ASP A 2 -4.37 2.76 32.56
N THR A 3 -3.64 1.66 32.55
CA THR A 3 -2.21 1.67 32.26
C THR A 3 -2.05 2.17 30.82
N ILE A 4 -1.56 3.39 30.68
CA ILE A 4 -1.00 3.88 29.42
C ILE A 4 0.07 2.86 29.06
N GLY A 5 -0.23 2.02 28.06
CA GLY A 5 0.74 1.07 27.52
C GLY A 5 1.94 1.86 27.04
N ASP A 6 3.13 1.49 27.53
CA ASP A 6 4.39 2.01 27.02
C ASP A 6 4.35 1.97 25.47
N GLU A 7 4.27 3.13 24.84
CA GLU A 7 4.48 3.25 23.40
C GLU A 7 5.88 2.68 23.10
N LYS A 8 5.89 1.49 22.53
CA LYS A 8 7.13 0.80 22.17
C LYS A 8 7.81 1.64 21.07
N THR A 9 8.75 2.50 21.47
CA THR A 9 9.50 3.34 20.55
C THR A 9 10.35 2.47 19.65
N LEU A 10 10.29 2.73 18.32
CA LEU A 10 11.11 2.04 17.34
C LEU A 10 12.58 2.43 17.50
N ASP A 11 13.46 1.42 17.53
CA ASP A 11 14.91 1.65 17.40
C ASP A 11 15.23 2.00 15.95
N LYS A 12 15.57 3.27 15.69
CA LYS A 12 15.96 3.78 14.36
C LYS A 12 17.14 3.04 13.72
N ASN A 13 17.86 2.24 14.50
CA ASN A 13 19.01 1.49 14.03
C ASN A 13 18.68 0.04 13.60
N ASN A 14 17.42 -0.37 13.69
CA ASN A 14 16.99 -1.72 13.30
C ASN A 14 15.54 -1.75 12.84
N ILE A 15 15.20 -0.99 11.81
CA ILE A 15 13.86 -0.96 11.23
C ILE A 15 13.69 -2.08 10.21
N THR A 16 12.61 -2.84 10.32
CA THR A 16 12.19 -3.85 9.36
C THR A 16 10.89 -3.46 8.70
N TYR A 17 10.71 -3.80 7.42
CA TYR A 17 9.57 -3.36 6.63
C TYR A 17 8.97 -4.51 5.83
N LEU A 18 7.62 -4.66 5.89
CA LEU A 18 6.82 -5.59 5.10
C LEU A 18 5.87 -4.81 4.19
N ALA A 19 5.90 -5.09 2.90
CA ALA A 19 4.97 -4.52 1.92
C ALA A 19 4.04 -5.61 1.37
N LEU A 20 2.73 -5.45 1.60
CA LEU A 20 1.68 -6.37 1.17
C LEU A 20 0.87 -5.76 0.02
N GLY A 21 0.59 -6.54 -1.04
CA GLY A 21 -0.22 -6.00 -2.11
C GLY A 21 -0.30 -6.82 -3.39
N ASP A 22 -0.38 -6.11 -4.50
CA ASP A 22 -0.52 -6.63 -5.86
C ASP A 22 0.58 -6.10 -6.81
N SER A 23 0.24 -5.87 -8.10
CA SER A 23 1.17 -5.35 -9.10
C SER A 23 1.72 -3.97 -8.76
N TYR A 24 0.97 -3.14 -8.06
CA TYR A 24 1.44 -1.83 -7.61
C TYR A 24 2.51 -1.95 -6.53
N THR A 25 2.43 -2.95 -5.67
CA THR A 25 3.41 -3.19 -4.61
C THR A 25 4.64 -3.92 -5.13
N ILE A 26 4.47 -4.97 -5.97
CA ILE A 26 5.61 -5.65 -6.60
C ILE A 26 6.35 -4.76 -7.60
N GLY A 27 5.75 -3.63 -8.01
CA GLY A 27 6.34 -2.68 -8.95
C GLY A 27 6.42 -3.24 -10.36
N ALA A 28 5.27 -3.65 -10.92
CA ALA A 28 5.21 -4.12 -12.29
C ALA A 28 5.70 -3.02 -13.26
N PHE A 29 6.48 -3.42 -14.26
CA PHE A 29 7.04 -2.57 -15.33
C PHE A 29 8.01 -1.46 -14.88
N VAL A 30 8.49 -1.49 -13.62
CA VAL A 30 9.65 -0.69 -13.18
C VAL A 30 10.80 -1.59 -12.74
N ALA A 31 12.02 -1.06 -12.71
CA ALA A 31 13.16 -1.79 -12.16
C ALA A 31 12.98 -2.05 -10.65
N SER A 32 13.60 -3.10 -10.12
CA SER A 32 13.44 -3.47 -8.70
C SER A 32 13.75 -2.34 -7.72
N LYS A 33 14.74 -1.51 -8.02
CA LYS A 33 15.13 -0.34 -7.23
C LYS A 33 14.08 0.79 -7.27
N ASP A 34 13.22 0.81 -8.29
CA ASP A 34 12.26 1.87 -8.55
C ASP A 34 10.85 1.52 -8.02
N ARG A 35 10.67 0.37 -7.37
CA ARG A 35 9.43 -0.02 -6.67
C ARG A 35 9.23 0.87 -5.46
N PHE A 36 7.99 1.28 -5.16
CA PHE A 36 7.75 2.17 -4.02
C PHE A 36 8.31 1.61 -2.69
N PRO A 37 8.21 0.31 -2.34
CA PRO A 37 8.75 -0.12 -1.05
C PRO A 37 10.29 0.02 -0.97
N VAL A 38 10.98 -0.12 -2.11
CA VAL A 38 12.44 -0.01 -2.18
C VAL A 38 12.86 1.47 -2.16
N GLN A 39 12.21 2.31 -2.96
CA GLN A 39 12.47 3.76 -2.95
C GLN A 39 12.22 4.37 -1.56
N LEU A 40 11.13 3.96 -0.89
CA LEU A 40 10.81 4.38 0.47
C LEU A 40 11.93 4.03 1.45
N ALA A 41 12.41 2.77 1.43
CA ALA A 41 13.53 2.35 2.28
C ALA A 41 14.79 3.17 2.01
N ASP A 42 15.10 3.42 0.73
CA ASP A 42 16.24 4.25 0.34
C ASP A 42 16.07 5.72 0.78
N MET A 43 14.85 6.24 0.76
CA MET A 43 14.53 7.59 1.23
C MET A 43 14.73 7.72 2.74
N LEU A 44 14.23 6.76 3.52
CA LEU A 44 14.43 6.72 4.98
C LEU A 44 15.91 6.55 5.37
N ARG A 45 16.70 5.78 4.59
CA ARG A 45 18.16 5.66 4.80
C ARG A 45 18.87 7.00 4.64
N LYS A 46 18.43 7.87 3.70
CA LYS A 46 18.98 9.22 3.54
C LYS A 46 18.71 10.10 4.76
N ASP A 47 17.63 9.84 5.49
CA ASP A 47 17.28 10.49 6.76
C ASP A 47 17.96 9.82 7.97
N SER A 48 19.02 9.02 7.73
CA SER A 48 19.81 8.33 8.76
C SER A 48 19.04 7.26 9.55
N ILE A 49 17.96 6.71 8.97
CA ILE A 49 17.24 5.56 9.52
C ILE A 49 17.87 4.28 8.98
N GLN A 50 18.29 3.38 9.88
CA GLN A 50 18.79 2.06 9.48
C GLN A 50 17.63 1.10 9.26
N ILE A 51 17.14 1.05 8.05
CA ILE A 51 16.05 0.17 7.61
C ILE A 51 16.58 -0.91 6.67
N SER A 52 16.16 -2.17 6.91
CA SER A 52 16.47 -3.28 6.01
C SER A 52 15.75 -3.13 4.67
N ASP A 53 16.18 -3.89 3.65
CA ASP A 53 15.40 -4.02 2.43
C ASP A 53 14.00 -4.55 2.75
N PRO A 54 12.95 -4.07 2.06
CA PRO A 54 11.59 -4.50 2.34
C PRO A 54 11.39 -5.98 1.98
N ASP A 55 10.72 -6.72 2.84
CA ASP A 55 10.09 -7.98 2.46
C ASP A 55 8.80 -7.65 1.70
N ILE A 56 8.65 -8.16 0.48
CA ILE A 56 7.50 -7.86 -0.38
C ILE A 56 6.70 -9.15 -0.60
N ILE A 57 5.43 -9.14 -0.20
CA ILE A 57 4.47 -10.22 -0.48
C ILE A 57 3.37 -9.63 -1.38
N ALA A 58 3.61 -9.72 -2.67
CA ALA A 58 2.76 -9.13 -3.69
C ALA A 58 2.97 -9.84 -5.04
N THR A 59 1.91 -9.95 -5.81
CA THR A 59 1.97 -10.53 -7.17
C THR A 59 0.98 -9.80 -8.08
N SER A 60 1.35 -9.62 -9.34
CA SER A 60 0.47 -9.01 -10.34
C SER A 60 -0.84 -9.78 -10.49
N GLY A 61 -1.95 -9.04 -10.53
CA GLY A 61 -3.29 -9.61 -10.68
C GLY A 61 -3.95 -10.09 -9.38
N TRP A 62 -3.26 -10.04 -8.23
CA TRP A 62 -3.84 -10.49 -6.97
C TRP A 62 -5.00 -9.61 -6.52
N THR A 63 -6.09 -10.28 -6.14
CA THR A 63 -7.18 -9.74 -5.35
C THR A 63 -6.88 -9.85 -3.86
N THR A 64 -7.74 -9.28 -3.02
CA THR A 64 -7.69 -9.47 -1.56
C THR A 64 -7.72 -10.96 -1.18
N GLY A 65 -8.53 -11.78 -1.85
CA GLY A 65 -8.60 -13.21 -1.63
C GLY A 65 -7.30 -13.94 -1.98
N ASN A 66 -6.61 -13.55 -3.06
CA ASN A 66 -5.32 -14.15 -3.44
C ASN A 66 -4.23 -13.82 -2.41
N LEU A 67 -4.18 -12.56 -1.94
CA LEU A 67 -3.23 -12.16 -0.91
C LEU A 67 -3.49 -12.90 0.41
N LEU A 68 -4.75 -13.05 0.84
CA LEU A 68 -5.11 -13.85 2.02
C LEU A 68 -4.62 -15.29 1.90
N SER A 69 -4.92 -15.96 0.77
CA SER A 69 -4.48 -17.33 0.52
C SER A 69 -2.96 -17.48 0.54
N SER A 70 -2.23 -16.49 -0.01
CA SER A 70 -0.77 -16.49 0.04
C SER A 70 -0.25 -16.40 1.48
N LEU A 71 -0.84 -15.52 2.30
CA LEU A 71 -0.48 -15.37 3.72
C LEU A 71 -0.89 -16.57 4.59
N GLU A 72 -1.85 -17.39 4.15
CA GLU A 72 -2.19 -18.65 4.80
C GLU A 72 -1.18 -19.76 4.49
N ILE A 73 -0.75 -19.84 3.23
CA ILE A 73 0.21 -20.87 2.77
C ILE A 73 1.61 -20.58 3.31
N ALA A 74 2.05 -19.33 3.28
CA ALA A 74 3.39 -18.90 3.67
C ALA A 74 3.34 -17.61 4.50
N PRO A 75 2.91 -17.68 5.75
CA PRO A 75 2.85 -16.48 6.60
C PRO A 75 4.25 -15.97 6.94
N PRO A 76 4.42 -14.64 7.07
CA PRO A 76 5.64 -14.06 7.61
C PRO A 76 6.01 -14.67 8.96
N GLN A 77 7.29 -15.06 9.12
CA GLN A 77 7.77 -15.77 10.33
C GLN A 77 8.31 -14.81 11.39
N LYS A 78 8.34 -13.51 11.13
CA LYS A 78 8.84 -12.47 12.04
C LYS A 78 7.84 -11.31 12.15
N LYS A 79 8.07 -10.44 13.11
CA LYS A 79 7.38 -9.16 13.22
C LYS A 79 8.18 -8.07 12.51
N TYR A 80 7.48 -7.00 12.13
CA TYR A 80 8.06 -5.90 11.37
C TYR A 80 7.83 -4.58 12.11
N SER A 81 8.78 -3.67 11.95
CA SER A 81 8.66 -2.31 12.45
C SER A 81 7.57 -1.55 11.72
N PHE A 82 7.45 -1.77 10.40
CA PHE A 82 6.41 -1.17 9.57
C PHE A 82 5.77 -2.18 8.64
N VAL A 83 4.48 -1.99 8.36
CA VAL A 83 3.74 -2.77 7.37
C VAL A 83 2.93 -1.81 6.49
N THR A 84 3.06 -1.94 5.16
CA THR A 84 2.16 -1.27 4.21
C THR A 84 1.20 -2.27 3.57
N LEU A 85 -0.02 -1.82 3.26
CA LEU A 85 -1.04 -2.59 2.54
C LEU A 85 -1.62 -1.75 1.41
N LEU A 86 -1.44 -2.21 0.17
CA LEU A 86 -2.02 -1.64 -1.04
C LEU A 86 -2.60 -2.77 -1.89
N ILE A 87 -3.93 -2.93 -1.86
CA ILE A 87 -4.64 -4.04 -2.54
C ILE A 87 -6.08 -3.64 -2.87
N GLY A 88 -6.61 -4.14 -3.96
CA GLY A 88 -8.03 -4.02 -4.28
C GLY A 88 -8.35 -3.60 -5.71
N VAL A 89 -7.39 -3.09 -6.49
CA VAL A 89 -7.64 -2.74 -7.88
C VAL A 89 -8.12 -3.94 -8.69
N ASN A 90 -7.58 -5.12 -8.43
CA ASN A 90 -7.98 -6.34 -9.12
C ASN A 90 -9.34 -6.87 -8.67
N ASN A 91 -9.79 -6.56 -7.45
CA ASN A 91 -11.17 -6.83 -7.03
C ASN A 91 -12.14 -6.01 -7.89
N GLN A 92 -11.88 -4.71 -8.06
CA GLN A 92 -12.68 -3.83 -8.91
C GLN A 92 -12.61 -4.28 -10.38
N TYR A 93 -11.41 -4.49 -10.93
CA TYR A 93 -11.20 -4.88 -12.33
C TYR A 93 -11.90 -6.21 -12.70
N GLN A 94 -11.91 -7.18 -11.77
CA GLN A 94 -12.56 -8.47 -11.94
C GLN A 94 -14.05 -8.45 -11.60
N GLY A 95 -14.63 -7.30 -11.24
CA GLY A 95 -16.04 -7.17 -10.89
C GLY A 95 -16.44 -7.89 -9.59
N ARG A 96 -15.50 -8.03 -8.64
CA ARG A 96 -15.79 -8.58 -7.32
C ARG A 96 -16.68 -7.62 -6.52
N SER A 97 -17.54 -8.15 -5.67
CA SER A 97 -18.45 -7.31 -4.89
C SER A 97 -17.69 -6.48 -3.85
N LEU A 98 -18.21 -5.29 -3.57
CA LEU A 98 -17.67 -4.42 -2.52
C LEU A 98 -17.75 -5.07 -1.13
N ASP A 99 -18.74 -5.91 -0.86
CA ASP A 99 -18.90 -6.59 0.43
C ASP A 99 -17.87 -7.71 0.60
N GLU A 100 -17.56 -8.47 -0.46
CA GLU A 100 -16.44 -9.40 -0.47
C GLU A 100 -15.12 -8.67 -0.17
N TYR A 101 -14.88 -7.56 -0.87
CA TYR A 101 -13.70 -6.72 -0.65
C TYR A 101 -13.60 -6.24 0.79
N LYS A 102 -14.66 -5.64 1.35
CA LYS A 102 -14.67 -5.16 2.75
C LYS A 102 -14.32 -6.26 3.74
N THR A 103 -14.90 -7.44 3.58
CA THR A 103 -14.65 -8.59 4.47
C THR A 103 -13.19 -9.02 4.41
N GLN A 104 -12.67 -9.26 3.20
CA GLN A 104 -11.31 -9.72 2.98
C GLN A 104 -10.27 -8.64 3.33
N PHE A 105 -10.55 -7.37 3.03
CA PHE A 105 -9.66 -6.26 3.37
C PHE A 105 -9.55 -6.07 4.89
N THR A 106 -10.66 -6.21 5.63
CA THR A 106 -10.65 -6.16 7.09
C THR A 106 -9.77 -7.26 7.68
N GLU A 107 -9.86 -8.46 7.15
CA GLU A 107 -9.01 -9.58 7.57
C GLU A 107 -7.54 -9.31 7.25
N LEU A 108 -7.21 -8.86 6.03
CA LEU A 108 -5.85 -8.50 5.64
C LEU A 108 -5.26 -7.43 6.55
N LEU A 109 -6.03 -6.38 6.86
CA LEU A 109 -5.58 -5.31 7.71
C LEU A 109 -5.38 -5.78 9.16
N THR A 110 -6.22 -6.68 9.66
CA THR A 110 -6.03 -7.33 10.96
C THR A 110 -4.72 -8.13 10.99
N ARG A 111 -4.42 -8.89 9.93
CA ARG A 111 -3.15 -9.61 9.82
C ARG A 111 -1.96 -8.64 9.71
N ALA A 112 -2.08 -7.53 8.97
CA ALA A 112 -1.05 -6.51 8.88
C ALA A 112 -0.72 -5.91 10.26
N ILE A 113 -1.73 -5.63 11.10
CA ILE A 113 -1.55 -5.19 12.48
C ILE A 113 -0.82 -6.26 13.30
N LEU A 114 -1.17 -7.53 13.16
CA LEU A 114 -0.46 -8.63 13.84
C LEU A 114 1.00 -8.73 13.40
N TYR A 115 1.30 -8.51 12.11
CA TYR A 115 2.69 -8.48 11.61
C TYR A 115 3.46 -7.27 12.12
N ALA A 116 2.79 -6.16 12.41
CA ALA A 116 3.35 -4.98 13.07
C ALA A 116 3.40 -5.10 14.62
N ASP A 117 3.47 -6.34 15.15
CA ASP A 117 3.51 -6.62 16.61
C ASP A 117 2.30 -6.05 17.38
N GLY A 118 1.17 -5.87 16.71
CA GLY A 118 -0.06 -5.29 17.26
C GLY A 118 -0.09 -3.75 17.30
N ILE A 119 0.98 -3.09 16.84
CA ILE A 119 1.12 -1.63 16.89
C ILE A 119 0.45 -1.00 15.65
N LYS A 120 -0.71 -0.42 15.86
CA LYS A 120 -1.55 0.13 14.79
C LYS A 120 -0.90 1.30 14.04
N ASN A 121 -0.20 2.18 14.75
CA ASN A 121 0.52 3.31 14.17
C ASN A 121 1.70 2.89 13.27
N HIS A 122 2.05 1.61 13.25
CA HIS A 122 3.08 1.06 12.37
C HIS A 122 2.50 0.43 11.10
N VAL A 123 1.19 0.54 10.89
CA VAL A 123 0.50 0.03 9.70
C VAL A 123 -0.02 1.18 8.86
N PHE A 124 0.30 1.16 7.57
CA PHE A 124 -0.04 2.19 6.60
C PHE A 124 -0.80 1.57 5.44
N VAL A 125 -2.05 1.99 5.27
CA VAL A 125 -2.87 1.65 4.11
C VAL A 125 -2.71 2.73 3.07
N LEU A 126 -2.41 2.35 1.83
CA LEU A 126 -2.41 3.24 0.69
C LEU A 126 -3.73 3.04 -0.08
N SER A 127 -4.34 4.12 -0.54
CA SER A 127 -5.51 4.05 -1.40
C SER A 127 -5.18 3.39 -2.74
N ILE A 128 -6.19 2.81 -3.39
CA ILE A 128 -6.04 2.20 -4.72
C ILE A 128 -5.85 3.31 -5.75
N PRO A 129 -4.80 3.26 -6.60
CA PRO A 129 -4.64 4.20 -7.71
C PRO A 129 -5.81 4.13 -8.69
N ASP A 130 -6.17 5.26 -9.29
CA ASP A 130 -7.19 5.33 -10.31
C ASP A 130 -6.59 5.12 -11.70
N TYR A 131 -6.77 3.93 -12.25
CA TYR A 131 -6.28 3.61 -13.57
C TYR A 131 -7.20 4.12 -14.71
N SER A 132 -8.34 4.73 -14.41
CA SER A 132 -9.26 5.27 -15.40
C SER A 132 -8.61 6.37 -16.27
N VAL A 133 -7.61 7.06 -15.72
CA VAL A 133 -6.88 8.15 -16.40
C VAL A 133 -5.73 7.66 -17.28
N THR A 134 -5.37 6.38 -17.18
CA THR A 134 -4.26 5.78 -17.93
C THR A 134 -4.64 5.42 -19.37
N PRO A 135 -3.68 5.27 -20.30
CA PRO A 135 -3.96 4.74 -21.65
C PRO A 135 -4.73 3.42 -21.62
N PHE A 136 -4.40 2.51 -20.71
CA PHE A 136 -5.11 1.26 -20.53
C PHE A 136 -6.58 1.50 -20.12
N GLY A 137 -6.81 2.34 -19.11
CA GLY A 137 -8.14 2.64 -18.59
C GLY A 137 -9.06 3.34 -19.59
N GLN A 138 -8.48 4.12 -20.51
CA GLN A 138 -9.23 4.77 -21.61
C GLN A 138 -9.81 3.77 -22.62
N GLY A 139 -9.35 2.52 -22.63
CA GLY A 139 -9.94 1.42 -23.40
C GLY A 139 -11.26 0.88 -22.83
N TYR A 140 -11.68 1.36 -21.66
CA TYR A 140 -12.87 0.93 -20.93
C TYR A 140 -13.79 2.11 -20.61
N ASP A 141 -14.86 1.87 -19.82
CA ASP A 141 -15.68 2.95 -19.24
C ASP A 141 -14.93 3.64 -18.09
N ALA A 142 -14.11 4.63 -18.44
CA ALA A 142 -13.28 5.37 -17.51
C ALA A 142 -14.09 6.02 -16.36
N GLN A 143 -15.31 6.50 -16.65
CA GLN A 143 -16.16 7.11 -15.62
C GLN A 143 -16.68 6.06 -14.62
N LYS A 144 -17.01 4.86 -15.10
CA LYS A 144 -17.40 3.75 -14.24
C LYS A 144 -16.22 3.32 -13.36
N ILE A 145 -15.03 3.14 -13.94
CA ILE A 145 -13.81 2.79 -13.21
C ILE A 145 -13.56 3.79 -12.08
N ALA A 146 -13.51 5.09 -12.40
CA ALA A 146 -13.25 6.13 -11.39
C ALA A 146 -14.25 6.08 -10.23
N ARG A 147 -15.56 5.95 -10.50
CA ARG A 147 -16.58 5.83 -9.45
C ARG A 147 -16.41 4.58 -8.58
N GLU A 148 -16.11 3.43 -9.21
CA GLU A 148 -15.91 2.18 -8.47
C GLU A 148 -14.64 2.23 -7.62
N ILE A 149 -13.53 2.77 -8.13
CA ILE A 149 -12.30 3.00 -7.36
C ILE A 149 -12.59 3.91 -6.15
N ASP A 150 -13.35 4.98 -6.32
CA ASP A 150 -13.76 5.84 -5.19
C ASP A 150 -14.55 5.06 -4.13
N GLN A 151 -15.48 4.17 -4.52
CA GLN A 151 -16.24 3.34 -3.59
C GLN A 151 -15.35 2.35 -2.81
N PHE A 152 -14.39 1.71 -3.51
CA PHE A 152 -13.41 0.82 -2.86
C PHE A 152 -12.51 1.58 -1.92
N ASN A 153 -12.06 2.78 -2.30
CA ASN A 153 -11.23 3.64 -1.47
C ASN A 153 -11.98 4.22 -0.26
N GLU A 154 -13.24 4.55 -0.40
CA GLU A 154 -14.07 4.92 0.74
C GLU A 154 -14.18 3.75 1.74
N ALA A 155 -14.38 2.53 1.24
CA ALA A 155 -14.48 1.34 2.09
C ALA A 155 -13.16 1.09 2.83
N ASN A 156 -12.01 1.03 2.15
CA ASN A 156 -10.72 0.76 2.79
C ASN A 156 -10.31 1.88 3.75
N LYS A 157 -10.61 3.14 3.43
CA LYS A 157 -10.40 4.28 4.31
C LYS A 157 -11.18 4.15 5.62
N ASN A 158 -12.49 3.88 5.51
CA ASN A 158 -13.35 3.73 6.69
C ASN A 158 -12.90 2.56 7.58
N ILE A 159 -12.53 1.41 6.97
CA ILE A 159 -12.00 0.26 7.72
C ILE A 159 -10.67 0.62 8.41
N SER A 160 -9.77 1.31 7.71
CA SER A 160 -8.47 1.73 8.25
C SER A 160 -8.61 2.65 9.44
N LEU A 161 -9.44 3.68 9.33
CA LEU A 161 -9.70 4.65 10.40
C LEU A 161 -10.39 3.98 11.60
N ASN A 162 -11.34 3.07 11.37
CA ASN A 162 -12.02 2.33 12.44
C ASN A 162 -11.07 1.39 13.20
N LEU A 163 -10.07 0.81 12.53
CA LEU A 163 -9.04 -0.01 13.17
C LEU A 163 -7.91 0.82 13.78
N GLY A 164 -7.86 2.12 13.49
CA GLY A 164 -6.90 3.05 14.07
C GLY A 164 -5.51 2.96 13.43
N VAL A 165 -5.42 2.64 12.13
CA VAL A 165 -4.18 2.62 11.36
C VAL A 165 -4.07 3.86 10.48
N HIS A 166 -2.87 4.15 9.98
CA HIS A 166 -2.67 5.25 9.03
C HIS A 166 -3.30 4.94 7.66
N TYR A 167 -3.90 5.96 7.07
CA TYR A 167 -4.41 5.93 5.70
C TYR A 167 -3.79 7.04 4.87
N LEU A 168 -3.20 6.69 3.73
CA LEU A 168 -2.58 7.60 2.79
C LEU A 168 -3.34 7.61 1.46
N ASP A 169 -3.88 8.76 1.08
CA ASP A 169 -4.49 8.94 -0.24
C ASP A 169 -3.41 9.17 -1.30
N ILE A 170 -3.17 8.16 -2.14
CA ILE A 170 -2.33 8.23 -3.32
C ILE A 170 -3.15 8.28 -4.62
N THR A 171 -4.47 8.12 -4.53
CA THR A 171 -5.38 8.17 -5.68
C THR A 171 -5.34 9.54 -6.34
N THR A 172 -5.30 10.60 -5.53
CA THR A 172 -5.18 11.97 -6.01
C THR A 172 -3.95 12.15 -6.88
N ILE A 173 -2.78 11.64 -6.44
CA ILE A 173 -1.53 11.68 -7.23
C ILE A 173 -1.69 10.86 -8.52
N SER A 174 -2.27 9.66 -8.44
CA SER A 174 -2.45 8.82 -9.62
C SER A 174 -3.30 9.49 -10.71
N ARG A 175 -4.26 10.33 -10.33
CA ARG A 175 -5.11 11.09 -11.26
C ARG A 175 -4.37 12.19 -12.00
N GLU A 176 -3.25 12.69 -11.47
CA GLU A 176 -2.39 13.66 -12.18
C GLU A 176 -1.78 13.07 -13.45
N ALA A 177 -1.70 11.75 -13.57
CA ALA A 177 -1.24 11.07 -14.79
C ALA A 177 -2.06 11.42 -16.04
N LYS A 178 -3.29 11.94 -15.87
CA LYS A 178 -4.09 12.51 -16.96
C LYS A 178 -3.37 13.66 -17.67
N ASN A 179 -2.63 14.46 -16.92
CA ASN A 179 -1.96 15.66 -17.38
C ASN A 179 -0.44 15.47 -17.51
N ASP A 180 0.11 14.46 -16.81
CA ASP A 180 1.54 14.12 -16.83
C ASP A 180 1.75 12.63 -17.15
N PRO A 181 1.91 12.29 -18.45
CA PRO A 181 2.14 10.90 -18.85
C PRO A 181 3.43 10.28 -18.29
N THR A 182 4.37 11.09 -17.76
CA THR A 182 5.60 10.58 -17.16
C THR A 182 5.36 9.87 -15.82
N LEU A 183 4.16 10.00 -15.28
CA LEU A 183 3.72 9.27 -14.06
C LEU A 183 3.33 7.81 -14.37
N ILE A 184 3.19 7.43 -15.65
CA ILE A 184 2.79 6.08 -16.07
C ILE A 184 4.02 5.34 -16.61
N ALA A 185 4.14 4.06 -16.24
CA ALA A 185 5.17 3.16 -16.79
C ALA A 185 4.92 2.83 -18.28
N GLY A 186 5.90 2.22 -18.91
CA GLY A 186 5.88 1.97 -20.36
C GLY A 186 4.77 1.03 -20.85
N ASP A 187 4.06 0.36 -19.95
CA ASP A 187 2.90 -0.49 -20.29
C ASP A 187 1.57 0.28 -20.43
N GLY A 188 1.58 1.58 -20.11
CA GLY A 188 0.40 2.42 -20.20
C GLY A 188 -0.65 2.20 -19.10
N LEU A 189 -0.28 1.52 -18.00
CA LEU A 189 -1.18 1.20 -16.90
C LEU A 189 -0.56 1.50 -15.51
N HIS A 190 0.60 0.89 -15.23
CA HIS A 190 1.19 0.93 -13.90
C HIS A 190 1.91 2.26 -13.63
N PRO A 191 2.11 2.62 -12.35
CA PRO A 191 2.87 3.79 -11.98
C PRO A 191 4.33 3.70 -12.44
N SER A 192 4.87 4.83 -12.87
CA SER A 192 6.31 4.97 -13.13
C SER A 192 7.11 5.10 -11.82
N ALA A 193 8.43 5.00 -11.93
CA ALA A 193 9.34 5.32 -10.83
C ALA A 193 9.11 6.72 -10.24
N LYS A 194 8.72 7.69 -11.09
CA LYS A 194 8.42 9.06 -10.66
C LYS A 194 7.15 9.09 -9.79
N GLN A 195 6.08 8.44 -10.21
CA GLN A 195 4.84 8.40 -9.44
C GLN A 195 5.05 7.70 -8.09
N TYR A 196 5.79 6.58 -8.07
CA TYR A 196 6.17 5.91 -6.83
C TYR A 196 6.95 6.82 -5.88
N ASN A 197 7.89 7.63 -6.41
CA ASN A 197 8.64 8.59 -5.60
C ASN A 197 7.72 9.64 -4.96
N GLU A 198 6.69 10.10 -5.65
CA GLU A 198 5.72 11.05 -5.10
C GLU A 198 4.89 10.43 -3.96
N TRP A 199 4.50 9.15 -4.07
CA TRP A 199 3.87 8.43 -2.96
C TRP A 199 4.78 8.32 -1.75
N ASP A 200 6.05 7.98 -2.00
CA ASP A 200 7.05 7.73 -0.96
C ASP A 200 7.42 8.98 -0.17
N GLN A 201 7.40 10.16 -0.79
CA GLN A 201 7.60 11.43 -0.07
C GLN A 201 6.53 11.63 1.02
N LEU A 202 5.27 11.31 0.71
CA LEU A 202 4.18 11.40 1.68
C LEU A 202 4.28 10.29 2.74
N LEU A 203 4.56 9.06 2.32
CA LEU A 203 4.65 7.91 3.20
C LEU A 203 5.84 8.02 4.17
N ALA A 204 7.01 8.42 3.67
CA ALA A 204 8.19 8.68 4.51
C ALA A 204 7.91 9.74 5.57
N SER A 205 7.24 10.84 5.19
CA SER A 205 6.83 11.89 6.14
C SER A 205 5.92 11.38 7.25
N LEU A 206 5.06 10.39 6.98
CA LEU A 206 4.22 9.76 8.00
C LEU A 206 5.04 8.80 8.87
N MET A 207 5.85 7.93 8.27
CA MET A 207 6.66 6.94 8.99
C MET A 207 7.68 7.59 9.94
N LEU A 208 8.30 8.70 9.53
CA LEU A 208 9.26 9.44 10.37
C LEU A 208 8.64 9.97 11.66
N LYS A 209 7.33 10.18 11.72
CA LYS A 209 6.64 10.61 12.95
C LYS A 209 6.53 9.49 13.98
N GLU A 210 6.56 8.24 13.52
CA GLU A 210 6.49 7.05 14.38
C GLU A 210 7.88 6.56 14.83
N ILE A 211 8.97 7.11 14.26
CA ILE A 211 10.36 6.85 14.64
C ILE A 211 10.83 7.99 15.54
N LYS A 212 11.20 7.68 16.77
CA LYS A 212 11.71 8.65 17.76
C LYS A 212 13.20 8.48 18.00
#